data_0e4bb0a96a90568cea69222eda58cbe1
#
_entry.id   0e4bb0a96a90568cea69222eda58cbe1
#
_cell.length_a   1.000
_cell.length_b   1.000
_cell.length_c   1.000
_cell.angle_alpha   90.00
_cell.angle_beta   90.00
_cell.angle_gamma   90.00
#
_symmetry.space_group_name_H-M   'P 1'
#
loop_
_entity.id
_entity.type
_entity.pdbx_description
1 polymer ?
#
loop_
_entity_poly.entity_id
_entity_poly.type
_entity_poly.pdbx_seq_one_letter_code
_entity_poly.pdbx_strand_id
1 'polypeptide(L)'
;MERSLYDRLGGTDAITAVVRAVVDRQLKDDRINRKFARTNRDRLIKEFVDQICQATGGPCKYTGRNMTEAHHNMGVTNGEFQAFVEDVVAVLNDFKVGATEQDELLNILAPLRGEIVEVDSDQTGTSLPSEFTPAPALSAARRD
;
A
#
# COMPACT_ATOMS: atom_id res chain seq x y z
N MET A 1 5.50 28.30 -10.66
CA MET A 1 6.01 27.28 -9.74
C MET A 1 5.02 26.12 -9.70
N GLU A 2 5.52 24.94 -10.03
CA GLU A 2 4.66 23.76 -10.02
C GLU A 2 4.44 23.27 -8.61
N ARG A 3 3.19 22.87 -8.35
CA ARG A 3 2.87 22.19 -7.08
C ARG A 3 3.34 20.75 -7.14
N SER A 4 3.84 20.23 -6.02
CA SER A 4 4.20 18.82 -5.91
C SER A 4 2.95 17.92 -6.08
N LEU A 5 3.17 16.66 -6.39
CA LEU A 5 2.05 15.71 -6.40
C LEU A 5 1.37 15.69 -5.04
N TYR A 6 2.15 15.75 -3.95
CA TYR A 6 1.62 15.86 -2.59
C TYR A 6 0.60 16.99 -2.46
N ASP A 7 0.96 18.19 -2.92
CA ASP A 7 0.06 19.36 -2.85
C ASP A 7 -1.18 19.16 -3.72
N ARG A 8 -0.99 18.62 -4.92
CA ARG A 8 -2.11 18.42 -5.86
C ARG A 8 -3.08 17.35 -5.38
N LEU A 9 -2.61 16.40 -4.57
CA LEU A 9 -3.47 15.39 -3.95
C LEU A 9 -4.25 15.95 -2.76
N GLY A 10 -3.86 17.10 -2.24
CA GLY A 10 -4.56 17.76 -1.15
C GLY A 10 -3.85 17.71 0.20
N GLY A 11 -2.59 17.27 0.23
CA GLY A 11 -1.79 17.23 1.44
C GLY A 11 -2.03 16.01 2.31
N THR A 12 -1.46 16.01 3.50
CA THR A 12 -1.46 14.84 4.40
C THR A 12 -2.87 14.36 4.76
N ASP A 13 -3.79 15.28 5.03
CA ASP A 13 -5.15 14.88 5.42
C ASP A 13 -5.87 14.14 4.29
N ALA A 14 -5.74 14.64 3.05
CA ALA A 14 -6.36 14.00 1.90
C ALA A 14 -5.71 12.63 1.62
N ILE A 15 -4.37 12.57 1.69
CA ILE A 15 -3.64 11.31 1.51
C ILE A 15 -4.05 10.30 2.58
N THR A 16 -4.20 10.73 3.82
CA THR A 16 -4.65 9.85 4.90
C THR A 16 -6.04 9.28 4.62
N ALA A 17 -6.96 10.11 4.15
CA ALA A 17 -8.31 9.64 3.82
C ALA A 17 -8.28 8.61 2.70
N VAL A 18 -7.48 8.85 1.65
CA VAL A 18 -7.33 7.90 0.55
C VAL A 18 -6.70 6.60 1.02
N VAL A 19 -5.62 6.66 1.80
CA VAL A 19 -4.93 5.47 2.30
C VAL A 19 -5.85 4.65 3.20
N ARG A 20 -6.62 5.27 4.08
CA ARG A 20 -7.58 4.55 4.90
C ARG A 20 -8.58 3.79 4.05
N ALA A 21 -9.10 4.43 3.01
CA ALA A 21 -10.05 3.79 2.11
C ALA A 21 -9.40 2.64 1.34
N VAL A 22 -8.16 2.79 0.90
CA VAL A 22 -7.42 1.73 0.21
C VAL A 22 -7.23 0.53 1.13
N VAL A 23 -6.75 0.77 2.35
CA VAL A 23 -6.51 -0.32 3.32
C VAL A 23 -7.82 -1.03 3.66
N ASP A 24 -8.90 -0.29 3.91
CA ASP A 24 -10.19 -0.89 4.21
C ASP A 24 -10.72 -1.72 3.05
N ARG A 25 -10.52 -1.25 1.82
CA ARG A 25 -10.92 -2.00 0.63
C ARG A 25 -10.09 -3.28 0.49
N GLN A 26 -8.77 -3.20 0.74
CA GLN A 26 -7.88 -4.36 0.70
C GLN A 26 -8.27 -5.41 1.73
N LEU A 27 -8.64 -4.98 2.94
CA LEU A 27 -9.03 -5.92 4.00
C LEU A 27 -10.35 -6.64 3.69
N LYS A 28 -11.15 -6.10 2.78
CA LYS A 28 -12.39 -6.72 2.32
C LYS A 28 -12.24 -7.42 0.98
N ASP A 29 -11.10 -7.26 0.31
CA ASP A 29 -10.85 -7.86 -0.99
C ASP A 29 -10.26 -9.26 -0.78
N ASP A 30 -11.04 -10.30 -1.02
CA ASP A 30 -10.62 -11.68 -0.78
C ASP A 30 -9.50 -12.14 -1.72
N ARG A 31 -9.17 -11.35 -2.74
CA ARG A 31 -8.03 -11.62 -3.60
C ARG A 31 -6.70 -11.36 -2.89
N ILE A 32 -6.68 -10.51 -1.85
CA ILE A 32 -5.43 -10.11 -1.18
C ILE A 32 -5.52 -10.05 0.34
N ASN A 33 -6.71 -10.11 0.93
CA ASN A 33 -6.86 -9.83 2.36
C ASN A 33 -6.14 -10.83 3.28
N ARG A 34 -5.89 -12.04 2.80
CA ARG A 34 -5.14 -13.03 3.59
C ARG A 34 -3.71 -12.60 3.88
N LYS A 35 -3.13 -11.74 3.04
CA LYS A 35 -1.77 -11.21 3.24
C LYS A 35 -1.67 -10.31 4.46
N PHE A 36 -2.80 -9.81 4.94
CA PHE A 36 -2.84 -8.90 6.10
C PHE A 36 -3.29 -9.61 7.38
N ALA A 37 -3.31 -10.95 7.40
CA ALA A 37 -3.86 -11.73 8.52
C ALA A 37 -3.16 -11.43 9.86
N ARG A 38 -1.88 -11.03 9.83
CA ARG A 38 -1.08 -10.74 11.02
C ARG A 38 -0.61 -9.29 11.08
N THR A 39 -1.31 -8.39 10.38
CA THR A 39 -0.92 -6.99 10.28
C THR A 39 -1.85 -6.11 11.11
N ASN A 40 -1.28 -5.20 11.89
CA ASN A 40 -2.04 -4.19 12.62
C ASN A 40 -2.50 -3.12 11.62
N ARG A 41 -3.82 -2.92 11.53
CA ARG A 41 -4.43 -2.01 10.55
C ARG A 41 -3.96 -0.56 10.73
N ASP A 42 -4.01 -0.06 11.95
CA ASP A 42 -3.70 1.35 12.19
C ASP A 42 -2.23 1.68 11.91
N ARG A 43 -1.35 0.75 12.25
CA ARG A 43 0.08 0.90 11.95
C ARG A 43 0.35 0.81 10.45
N LEU A 44 -0.35 -0.08 9.75
CA LEU A 44 -0.23 -0.18 8.30
C LEU A 44 -0.64 1.13 7.64
N ILE A 45 -1.76 1.71 8.07
CA ILE A 45 -2.23 2.99 7.55
C ILE A 45 -1.16 4.07 7.75
N LYS A 46 -0.62 4.18 8.96
CA LYS A 46 0.40 5.18 9.26
C LYS A 46 1.63 5.02 8.37
N GLU A 47 2.14 3.80 8.25
CA GLU A 47 3.33 3.53 7.42
C GLU A 47 3.06 3.84 5.95
N PHE A 48 1.89 3.49 5.46
CA PHE A 48 1.52 3.73 4.07
C PHE A 48 1.35 5.23 3.81
N VAL A 49 0.74 5.97 4.75
CA VAL A 49 0.62 7.44 4.64
C VAL A 49 2.00 8.07 4.56
N ASP A 50 2.91 7.69 5.45
CA ASP A 50 4.27 8.25 5.46
C ASP A 50 4.99 7.95 4.15
N GLN A 51 4.83 6.75 3.62
CA GLN A 51 5.46 6.35 2.37
C GLN A 51 4.93 7.16 1.18
N ILE A 52 3.63 7.28 1.05
CA ILE A 52 3.01 8.04 -0.04
C ILE A 52 3.34 9.54 0.10
N CYS A 53 3.25 10.06 1.31
CA CYS A 53 3.58 11.45 1.60
C CYS A 53 5.02 11.77 1.16
N GLN A 54 5.98 10.96 1.56
CA GLN A 54 7.37 11.16 1.17
C GLN A 54 7.57 11.02 -0.33
N ALA A 55 6.99 9.99 -0.94
CA ALA A 55 7.18 9.70 -2.35
C ALA A 55 6.56 10.76 -3.27
N THR A 56 5.57 11.50 -2.78
CA THR A 56 4.88 12.53 -3.57
C THR A 56 5.41 13.94 -3.31
N GLY A 57 6.45 14.07 -2.51
CA GLY A 57 7.10 15.36 -2.25
C GLY A 57 6.64 16.06 -0.98
N GLY A 58 5.93 15.37 -0.10
CA GLY A 58 5.49 15.93 1.18
C GLY A 58 6.58 15.91 2.25
N PRO A 59 6.26 16.43 3.43
CA PRO A 59 7.25 16.59 4.51
C PRO A 59 7.47 15.34 5.35
N CYS A 60 6.71 14.27 5.13
CA CYS A 60 6.80 13.06 5.94
C CYS A 60 8.07 12.28 5.63
N LYS A 61 8.50 11.48 6.59
CA LYS A 61 9.61 10.54 6.40
C LYS A 61 9.14 9.14 6.69
N TYR A 62 9.28 8.26 5.71
CA TYR A 62 9.00 6.84 5.90
C TYR A 62 10.20 6.21 6.60
N THR A 63 9.97 5.64 7.77
CA THR A 63 11.02 5.01 8.58
C THR A 63 10.83 3.51 8.71
N GLY A 64 9.86 2.94 8.01
CA GLY A 64 9.62 1.50 8.01
C GLY A 64 10.63 0.74 7.16
N ARG A 65 10.39 -0.57 7.01
CA ARG A 65 11.19 -1.41 6.14
C ARG A 65 11.02 -1.00 4.68
N ASN A 66 12.07 -1.17 3.87
CA ASN A 66 11.89 -1.01 2.43
C ASN A 66 10.92 -2.07 1.91
N MET A 67 10.47 -1.91 0.66
CA MET A 67 9.42 -2.80 0.13
C MET A 67 9.89 -4.25 0.02
N THR A 68 11.14 -4.48 -0.33
CA THR A 68 11.69 -5.83 -0.40
C THR A 68 11.65 -6.51 0.97
N GLU A 69 12.08 -5.82 2.01
CA GLU A 69 12.08 -6.36 3.38
C GLU A 69 10.65 -6.54 3.92
N ALA A 70 9.79 -5.54 3.67
CA ALA A 70 8.43 -5.56 4.19
C ALA A 70 7.61 -6.71 3.63
N HIS A 71 7.90 -7.13 2.39
CA HIS A 71 7.15 -8.17 1.69
C HIS A 71 7.91 -9.49 1.59
N HIS A 72 9.11 -9.57 2.18
CA HIS A 72 9.91 -10.81 2.17
C HIS A 72 9.13 -11.94 2.83
N ASN A 73 9.08 -13.08 2.18
CA ASN A 73 8.35 -14.28 2.61
C ASN A 73 6.83 -14.11 2.70
N MET A 74 6.30 -13.01 2.18
CA MET A 74 4.86 -12.81 2.14
C MET A 74 4.20 -13.64 1.04
N GLY A 75 4.96 -13.99 0.00
CA GLY A 75 4.45 -14.81 -1.09
C GLY A 75 3.48 -14.09 -2.01
N VAL A 76 3.65 -12.79 -2.16
CA VAL A 76 2.76 -12.00 -3.02
C VAL A 76 2.91 -12.43 -4.47
N THR A 77 1.78 -12.69 -5.14
CA THR A 77 1.75 -13.07 -6.55
C THR A 77 1.55 -11.86 -7.44
N ASN A 78 1.79 -12.02 -8.74
CA ASN A 78 1.46 -10.98 -9.73
C ASN A 78 -0.02 -10.64 -9.69
N GLY A 79 -0.90 -11.65 -9.58
CA GLY A 79 -2.34 -11.42 -9.51
C GLY A 79 -2.74 -10.61 -8.29
N GLU A 80 -2.10 -10.87 -7.15
CA GLU A 80 -2.37 -10.13 -5.93
C GLU A 80 -1.88 -8.69 -6.01
N PHE A 81 -0.72 -8.45 -6.60
CA PHE A 81 -0.25 -7.09 -6.81
C PHE A 81 -1.18 -6.32 -7.76
N GLN A 82 -1.66 -6.98 -8.82
CA GLN A 82 -2.63 -6.36 -9.73
C GLN A 82 -3.93 -6.01 -9.00
N ALA A 83 -4.40 -6.89 -8.11
CA ALA A 83 -5.58 -6.62 -7.30
C ALA A 83 -5.37 -5.39 -6.41
N PHE A 84 -4.19 -5.25 -5.83
CA PHE A 84 -3.83 -4.07 -5.05
C PHE A 84 -3.94 -2.80 -5.91
N VAL A 85 -3.37 -2.82 -7.11
CA VAL A 85 -3.44 -1.65 -8.01
C VAL A 85 -4.88 -1.32 -8.35
N GLU A 86 -5.71 -2.32 -8.63
CA GLU A 86 -7.12 -2.11 -8.91
C GLU A 86 -7.86 -1.49 -7.74
N ASP A 87 -7.55 -1.92 -6.51
CA ASP A 87 -8.14 -1.33 -5.32
C ASP A 87 -7.74 0.13 -5.15
N VAL A 88 -6.48 0.46 -5.44
CA VAL A 88 -6.01 1.85 -5.40
C VAL A 88 -6.78 2.69 -6.42
N VAL A 89 -6.88 2.21 -7.66
CA VAL A 89 -7.59 2.95 -8.72
C VAL A 89 -9.06 3.17 -8.35
N ALA A 90 -9.71 2.16 -7.82
CA ALA A 90 -11.12 2.28 -7.42
C ALA A 90 -11.31 3.39 -6.37
N VAL A 91 -10.42 3.44 -5.39
CA VAL A 91 -10.49 4.48 -4.34
C VAL A 91 -10.19 5.86 -4.92
N LEU A 92 -9.19 5.98 -5.78
CA LEU A 92 -8.86 7.26 -6.40
C LEU A 92 -10.03 7.78 -7.23
N ASN A 93 -10.75 6.90 -7.91
CA ASN A 93 -11.96 7.28 -8.64
C ASN A 93 -13.09 7.71 -7.69
N ASP A 94 -13.27 7.01 -6.58
CA ASP A 94 -14.28 7.38 -5.58
C ASP A 94 -14.01 8.75 -4.99
N PHE A 95 -12.75 9.11 -4.82
CA PHE A 95 -12.35 10.42 -4.29
C PHE A 95 -12.25 11.48 -5.38
N LYS A 96 -12.55 11.11 -6.64
CA LYS A 96 -12.52 12.02 -7.79
C LYS A 96 -11.15 12.66 -8.00
N VAL A 97 -10.11 11.91 -7.77
CA VAL A 97 -8.74 12.36 -8.02
C VAL A 97 -8.56 12.53 -9.53
N GLY A 98 -7.91 13.61 -9.96
CA GLY A 98 -7.70 13.89 -11.36
C GLY A 98 -6.89 12.81 -12.07
N ALA A 99 -7.15 12.59 -13.36
CA ALA A 99 -6.47 11.53 -14.13
C ALA A 99 -4.96 11.71 -14.12
N THR A 100 -4.47 12.93 -14.23
CA THR A 100 -3.04 13.22 -14.22
C THR A 100 -2.40 12.80 -12.90
N GLU A 101 -3.05 13.15 -11.78
CA GLU A 101 -2.57 12.79 -10.44
C GLU A 101 -2.61 11.28 -10.22
N GLN A 102 -3.65 10.61 -10.72
CA GLN A 102 -3.72 9.15 -10.65
C GLN A 102 -2.56 8.52 -11.40
N ASP A 103 -2.29 8.99 -12.62
CA ASP A 103 -1.20 8.45 -13.44
C ASP A 103 0.15 8.64 -12.74
N GLU A 104 0.39 9.82 -12.18
CA GLU A 104 1.64 10.08 -11.47
C GLU A 104 1.81 9.17 -10.26
N LEU A 105 0.73 8.97 -9.49
CA LEU A 105 0.78 8.09 -8.33
C LEU A 105 1.02 6.63 -8.73
N LEU A 106 0.34 6.16 -9.78
CA LEU A 106 0.52 4.80 -10.26
C LEU A 106 1.93 4.60 -10.81
N ASN A 107 2.54 5.63 -11.42
CA ASN A 107 3.92 5.56 -11.88
C ASN A 107 4.91 5.43 -10.72
N ILE A 108 4.53 5.85 -9.51
CA ILE A 108 5.32 5.63 -8.30
C ILE A 108 5.12 4.21 -7.78
N LEU A 109 3.90 3.70 -7.79
CA LEU A 109 3.57 2.41 -7.17
C LEU A 109 3.89 1.22 -8.07
N ALA A 110 3.66 1.33 -9.38
CA ALA A 110 3.84 0.20 -10.29
C ALA A 110 5.27 -0.37 -10.31
N PRO A 111 6.33 0.45 -10.27
CA PRO A 111 7.69 -0.08 -10.23
C PRO A 111 8.02 -0.88 -8.98
N LEU A 112 7.25 -0.73 -7.90
CA LEU A 112 7.46 -1.49 -6.66
C LEU A 112 7.14 -2.96 -6.84
N ARG A 113 6.46 -3.33 -7.92
CA ARG A 113 6.13 -4.72 -8.22
C ARG A 113 7.35 -5.63 -8.12
N GLY A 114 8.49 -5.20 -8.66
CA GLY A 114 9.72 -6.00 -8.63
C GLY A 114 10.25 -6.26 -7.22
N GLU A 115 9.91 -5.41 -6.26
CA GLU A 115 10.33 -5.56 -4.86
C GLU A 115 9.30 -6.34 -4.04
N ILE A 116 8.04 -6.34 -4.44
CA ILE A 116 6.93 -6.89 -3.65
C ILE A 116 6.56 -8.30 -4.09
N VAL A 117 6.48 -8.55 -5.41
CA VAL A 117 6.04 -9.83 -5.94
C VAL A 117 7.15 -10.87 -5.78
N GLU A 118 6.83 -11.98 -5.14
CA GLU A 118 7.76 -13.09 -4.95
C GLU A 118 7.39 -14.33 -5.77
N VAL A 119 6.13 -14.44 -6.19
CA VAL A 119 5.62 -15.60 -6.91
C VAL A 119 5.10 -15.17 -8.28
N ASP A 120 5.70 -15.69 -9.34
CA ASP A 120 5.28 -15.38 -10.70
C ASP A 120 4.04 -16.22 -11.04
N SER A 121 2.89 -15.73 -10.66
CA SER A 121 1.61 -16.42 -10.81
C SER A 121 0.49 -15.40 -10.86
N ASP A 122 -0.57 -15.72 -11.61
CA ASP A 122 -1.78 -14.87 -11.65
C ASP A 122 -2.79 -15.24 -10.57
N GLN A 123 -2.46 -16.18 -9.67
CA GLN A 123 -3.36 -16.57 -8.58
C GLN A 123 -3.57 -15.42 -7.62
N THR A 124 -4.75 -15.41 -6.98
CA THR A 124 -5.11 -14.44 -5.95
C THR A 124 -5.62 -15.18 -4.73
N GLY A 125 -5.70 -14.46 -3.60
CA GLY A 125 -6.25 -15.04 -2.37
C GLY A 125 -5.37 -16.09 -1.75
N THR A 126 -4.06 -16.12 -2.07
CA THR A 126 -3.15 -17.09 -1.48
C THR A 126 -2.88 -16.76 -0.02
N SER A 127 -2.64 -17.79 0.77
CA SER A 127 -2.43 -17.63 2.21
C SER A 127 -1.11 -16.97 2.52
N LEU A 128 -1.04 -16.29 3.66
CA LEU A 128 0.20 -15.74 4.19
C LEU A 128 1.07 -16.89 4.71
N PRO A 129 2.29 -17.06 4.20
CA PRO A 129 3.17 -18.13 4.67
C PRO A 129 3.50 -17.97 6.16
N SER A 130 3.70 -19.11 6.85
CA SER A 130 4.01 -19.10 8.27
C SER A 130 5.36 -18.47 8.57
N GLU A 131 6.26 -18.45 7.60
CA GLU A 131 7.60 -17.86 7.73
C GLU A 131 7.58 -16.33 7.70
N PHE A 132 6.48 -15.74 7.24
CA PHE A 132 6.39 -14.28 7.17
C PHE A 132 6.32 -13.67 8.57
N THR A 133 7.14 -12.67 8.81
CA THR A 133 7.15 -11.92 10.07
C THR A 133 6.91 -10.44 9.74
N PRO A 134 5.77 -9.89 10.15
CA PRO A 134 5.54 -8.45 9.97
C PRO A 134 6.57 -7.63 10.72
N ALA A 135 6.83 -6.40 10.28
CA ALA A 135 7.61 -5.47 11.06
C ALA A 135 6.98 -5.33 12.45
N PRO A 136 7.77 -5.21 13.52
CA PRO A 136 7.20 -5.19 14.88
C PRO A 136 6.07 -4.18 15.06
N ALA A 137 6.18 -3.00 14.46
CA ALA A 137 5.16 -1.96 14.56
C ALA A 137 3.86 -2.34 13.84
N LEU A 138 3.90 -3.28 12.88
CA LEU A 138 2.74 -3.70 12.10
C LEU A 138 2.09 -4.97 12.63
N SER A 139 2.76 -5.72 13.50
CA SER A 139 2.24 -7.00 13.98
C SER A 139 0.97 -6.82 14.78
N ALA A 140 -0.09 -7.54 14.40
CA ALA A 140 -1.37 -7.49 15.11
C ALA A 140 -1.28 -8.10 16.52
N ALA A 141 -0.31 -8.98 16.74
CA ALA A 141 -0.12 -9.63 18.04
C ALA A 141 0.66 -8.76 19.03
N ARG A 142 1.25 -7.68 18.56
CA ARG A 142 2.09 -6.84 19.41
C ARG A 142 1.25 -5.95 20.31
N ARG A 143 1.65 -5.88 21.56
CA ARG A 143 1.05 -5.01 22.58
C ARG A 143 2.14 -4.12 23.14
N ASP A 144 1.96 -2.84 23.00
CA ASP A 144 2.88 -1.86 23.57
C ASP A 144 2.16 -0.90 24.47
#